data_ae2789da958ab70f7b652b281afda558
#
_entry.id   ae2789da958ab70f7b652b281afda558
#
_cell.length_a   1.000
_cell.length_b   1.000
_cell.length_c   1.000
_cell.angle_alpha   90.00
_cell.angle_beta   90.00
_cell.angle_gamma   90.00
#
_symmetry.space_group_name_H-M   'P 1'
#
loop_
_entity.id
_entity.type
_entity.pdbx_description
1 polymer ?
#
loop_
_entity_poly.entity_id
_entity_poly.type
_entity_poly.pdbx_seq_one_letter_code
_entity_poly.pdbx_strand_id
1 'polypeptide(L)'
;MICHALVHVAFSLNNGVGLTPAMGYNTWDDFRCGGINASNLYKVADSIVKLGLDELGYRYLSLDDCWAKSRDAATGIIQPDPVAFPAGMKAVADYVHSKGLLFGIYTDRGEQTCVGRPGSAGFETIDAQTYAKWGVDYLKEDSCNATGNHTQAFAQYGLMRDALNATGRAIYFDLCGWSSWYAPVGKTLGNAWRVGYDVNNWGGVFNNALQVDKHLAAFAGPGGWNDIDALIGSSTSTAVHLTPTQSRTQFTLWCLLSAQLIIGGNILNMTAFDLETVTNKEMIAINQDRSGLQANLAMMRCQSPRDPNNEVPSCQQGGFFLL
;
A
#
# COMPACT_ATOMS: atom_id res chain seq x y z
N MET A 1 -12.32 -3.98 -47.58
CA MET A 1 -12.61 -3.71 -46.15
C MET A 1 -11.27 -3.69 -45.42
N ILE A 2 -10.75 -2.50 -45.09
CA ILE A 2 -9.49 -2.36 -44.34
C ILE A 2 -9.89 -2.33 -42.87
N CYS A 3 -9.58 -3.42 -42.18
CA CYS A 3 -9.80 -3.50 -40.73
C CYS A 3 -8.78 -2.61 -40.02
N HIS A 4 -9.17 -1.43 -39.55
CA HIS A 4 -8.33 -0.59 -38.69
C HIS A 4 -8.31 -1.25 -37.32
N ALA A 5 -7.23 -1.97 -37.02
CA ALA A 5 -6.92 -2.35 -35.67
C ALA A 5 -6.63 -1.07 -34.87
N LEU A 6 -7.54 -0.67 -34.01
CA LEU A 6 -7.30 0.35 -32.99
C LEU A 6 -6.21 -0.21 -32.05
N VAL A 7 -4.99 0.22 -32.26
CA VAL A 7 -3.92 0.04 -31.28
C VAL A 7 -4.31 0.91 -30.08
N HIS A 8 -4.88 0.30 -29.07
CA HIS A 8 -5.01 0.95 -27.76
C HIS A 8 -3.60 1.12 -27.21
N VAL A 9 -3.04 2.30 -27.39
CA VAL A 9 -1.85 2.71 -26.64
C VAL A 9 -2.33 2.84 -25.19
N ALA A 10 -2.01 1.85 -24.39
CA ALA A 10 -2.22 1.93 -22.95
C ALA A 10 -1.29 3.03 -22.43
N PHE A 11 -1.82 4.21 -22.17
CA PHE A 11 -1.08 5.26 -21.49
C PHE A 11 -0.82 4.80 -20.07
N SER A 12 0.45 4.68 -19.69
CA SER A 12 0.86 4.58 -18.27
C SER A 12 0.27 5.76 -17.50
N LEU A 13 -0.16 5.54 -16.26
CA LEU A 13 -0.54 6.63 -15.37
C LEU A 13 0.71 7.49 -15.12
N ASN A 14 0.79 8.62 -15.80
CA ASN A 14 1.91 9.56 -15.65
C ASN A 14 1.43 10.79 -14.89
N ASN A 15 1.24 10.63 -13.59
CA ASN A 15 0.86 11.71 -12.67
C ASN A 15 2.07 12.34 -11.97
N GLY A 16 3.29 11.99 -12.36
CA GLY A 16 4.53 12.57 -11.84
C GLY A 16 4.99 12.00 -10.49
N VAL A 17 4.29 11.03 -9.92
CA VAL A 17 4.65 10.37 -8.65
C VAL A 17 4.99 8.89 -8.86
N GLY A 18 5.52 8.23 -7.81
CA GLY A 18 5.85 6.81 -7.88
C GLY A 18 7.10 6.51 -8.71
N LEU A 19 8.02 7.46 -8.90
CA LEU A 19 9.29 7.22 -9.62
C LEU A 19 10.18 6.22 -8.88
N THR A 20 10.00 6.10 -7.57
CA THR A 20 10.51 5.03 -6.70
C THR A 20 9.33 4.50 -5.87
N PRO A 21 9.45 3.30 -5.25
CA PRO A 21 8.41 2.78 -4.38
C PRO A 21 8.05 3.75 -3.27
N ALA A 22 6.77 3.84 -2.91
CA ALA A 22 6.35 4.73 -1.81
C ALA A 22 6.95 4.26 -0.48
N MET A 23 7.32 5.22 0.37
CA MET A 23 7.77 4.98 1.73
C MET A 23 6.92 5.79 2.71
N GLY A 24 6.50 5.15 3.82
CA GLY A 24 5.64 5.84 4.78
C GLY A 24 5.12 4.94 5.89
N TYR A 25 3.95 5.28 6.38
CA TYR A 25 3.25 4.58 7.45
C TYR A 25 1.78 4.44 7.10
N ASN A 26 1.17 3.31 7.47
CA ASN A 26 -0.27 3.06 7.37
C ASN A 26 -0.83 2.66 8.74
N THR A 27 -2.01 3.17 9.07
CA THR A 27 -2.62 3.02 10.40
C THR A 27 -3.23 1.66 10.68
N TRP A 28 -3.44 0.80 9.66
CA TRP A 28 -4.29 -0.38 9.80
C TRP A 28 -3.79 -1.38 10.84
N ASP A 29 -2.55 -1.84 10.73
CA ASP A 29 -2.01 -2.88 11.61
C ASP A 29 -1.74 -2.38 13.04
N ASP A 30 -1.55 -1.08 13.20
CA ASP A 30 -1.31 -0.46 14.49
C ASP A 30 -2.60 -0.15 15.25
N PHE A 31 -3.56 0.50 14.59
CA PHE A 31 -4.74 1.03 15.28
C PHE A 31 -6.03 0.28 14.98
N ARG A 32 -6.15 -0.42 13.84
CA ARG A 32 -7.44 -0.89 13.35
C ARG A 32 -8.48 0.25 13.44
N CYS A 33 -9.73 -0.05 13.73
CA CYS A 33 -10.75 1.00 13.93
C CYS A 33 -10.71 1.68 15.31
N GLY A 34 -10.06 1.07 16.29
CA GLY A 34 -10.14 1.52 17.69
C GLY A 34 -9.31 2.75 18.03
N GLY A 35 -8.27 3.04 17.24
CA GLY A 35 -7.34 4.15 17.49
C GLY A 35 -7.40 5.28 16.47
N ILE A 36 -8.30 5.22 15.52
CA ILE A 36 -8.39 6.18 14.41
C ILE A 36 -9.02 7.50 14.87
N ASN A 37 -8.19 8.52 15.08
CA ASN A 37 -8.61 9.90 15.39
C ASN A 37 -7.47 10.90 15.08
N ALA A 38 -7.82 12.18 14.96
CA ALA A 38 -6.87 13.24 14.64
C ALA A 38 -5.69 13.32 15.62
N SER A 39 -5.96 13.18 16.94
CA SER A 39 -4.91 13.26 17.96
C SER A 39 -3.83 12.18 17.79
N ASN A 40 -4.22 10.95 17.49
CA ASN A 40 -3.27 9.86 17.25
C ASN A 40 -2.50 10.05 15.94
N LEU A 41 -3.16 10.54 14.88
CA LEU A 41 -2.47 10.86 13.63
C LEU A 41 -1.43 11.96 13.81
N TYR A 42 -1.71 12.98 14.64
CA TYR A 42 -0.73 14.01 14.98
C TYR A 42 0.48 13.43 15.70
N LYS A 43 0.27 12.54 16.68
CA LYS A 43 1.37 11.84 17.37
C LYS A 43 2.19 10.97 16.42
N VAL A 44 1.54 10.30 15.47
CA VAL A 44 2.23 9.51 14.44
C VAL A 44 3.09 10.42 13.56
N ALA A 45 2.55 11.53 13.06
CA ALA A 45 3.31 12.50 12.27
C ALA A 45 4.53 13.03 13.03
N ASP A 46 4.34 13.41 14.31
CA ASP A 46 5.42 13.85 15.18
C ASP A 46 6.48 12.76 15.42
N SER A 47 6.04 11.48 15.51
CA SER A 47 6.96 10.36 15.72
C SER A 47 7.77 10.05 14.46
N ILE A 48 7.19 10.13 13.26
CA ILE A 48 7.92 9.97 11.99
C ILE A 48 9.12 10.93 11.97
N VAL A 49 8.86 12.21 12.24
CA VAL A 49 9.91 13.26 12.26
C VAL A 49 10.89 13.06 13.43
N LYS A 50 10.39 12.81 14.63
CA LYS A 50 11.23 12.58 15.81
C LYS A 50 12.21 11.41 15.65
N LEU A 51 11.79 10.35 14.94
CA LEU A 51 12.61 9.18 14.67
C LEU A 51 13.54 9.38 13.45
N GLY A 52 13.47 10.52 12.75
CA GLY A 52 14.25 10.81 11.54
C GLY A 52 13.86 9.96 10.33
N LEU A 53 12.68 9.38 10.34
CA LEU A 53 12.19 8.53 9.24
C LEU A 53 11.88 9.36 7.97
N ASP A 54 11.41 10.57 8.14
CA ASP A 54 11.14 11.52 7.04
C ASP A 54 12.42 11.86 6.26
N GLU A 55 13.55 12.02 6.92
CA GLU A 55 14.86 12.26 6.29
C GLU A 55 15.34 11.07 5.44
N LEU A 56 14.85 9.86 5.74
CA LEU A 56 15.14 8.64 5.01
C LEU A 56 14.15 8.36 3.87
N GLY A 57 13.10 9.20 3.74
CA GLY A 57 12.12 9.08 2.67
C GLY A 57 10.75 8.52 3.09
N TYR A 58 10.53 8.15 4.34
CA TYR A 58 9.21 7.75 4.85
C TYR A 58 8.30 8.97 4.98
N ARG A 59 7.73 9.39 3.85
CA ARG A 59 7.00 10.66 3.74
C ARG A 59 5.50 10.51 3.83
N TYR A 60 4.93 9.36 3.44
CA TYR A 60 3.49 9.16 3.44
C TYR A 60 2.99 8.75 4.82
N LEU A 61 2.01 9.48 5.36
CA LEU A 61 1.18 9.05 6.48
C LEU A 61 -0.19 8.70 5.94
N SER A 62 -0.49 7.41 5.78
CA SER A 62 -1.73 6.91 5.21
C SER A 62 -2.70 6.51 6.32
N LEU A 63 -3.85 7.18 6.35
CA LEU A 63 -5.00 6.84 7.17
C LEU A 63 -5.80 5.74 6.45
N ASP A 64 -5.84 4.55 7.02
CA ASP A 64 -6.57 3.40 6.48
C ASP A 64 -8.06 3.45 6.82
N ASP A 65 -8.81 2.36 6.66
CA ASP A 65 -10.26 2.27 6.84
C ASP A 65 -10.76 2.83 8.21
N CYS A 66 -12.04 2.92 8.41
CA CYS A 66 -12.75 3.39 9.61
C CYS A 66 -12.85 4.92 9.80
N TRP A 67 -12.23 5.74 8.96
CA TRP A 67 -12.26 7.20 9.11
C TRP A 67 -13.61 7.81 8.69
N ALA A 68 -14.24 7.24 7.65
CA ALA A 68 -15.50 7.73 7.12
C ALA A 68 -16.68 7.31 8.00
N LYS A 69 -17.67 8.20 8.17
CA LYS A 69 -18.90 7.93 8.91
C LYS A 69 -20.08 7.68 7.99
N SER A 70 -20.29 8.58 7.04
CA SER A 70 -21.47 8.62 6.18
C SER A 70 -21.18 9.42 4.91
N ARG A 71 -22.19 9.57 4.07
CA ARG A 71 -22.23 10.58 3.02
C ARG A 71 -23.31 11.61 3.35
N ASP A 72 -23.04 12.86 3.00
CA ASP A 72 -24.04 13.91 3.05
C ASP A 72 -25.17 13.60 2.05
N ALA A 73 -26.42 13.57 2.52
CA ALA A 73 -27.56 13.11 1.72
C ALA A 73 -27.90 14.05 0.55
N ALA A 74 -27.56 15.33 0.63
CA ALA A 74 -27.89 16.31 -0.41
C ALA A 74 -26.78 16.39 -1.49
N THR A 75 -25.52 16.23 -1.08
CA THR A 75 -24.35 16.43 -1.95
C THR A 75 -23.61 15.18 -2.33
N GLY A 76 -23.84 14.07 -1.63
CA GLY A 76 -23.08 12.81 -1.76
C GLY A 76 -21.66 12.87 -1.21
N ILE A 77 -21.20 14.02 -0.70
CA ILE A 77 -19.84 14.21 -0.18
C ILE A 77 -19.61 13.29 1.02
N ILE A 78 -18.53 12.54 0.99
CA ILE A 78 -18.11 11.65 2.08
C ILE A 78 -17.73 12.47 3.32
N GLN A 79 -18.20 12.02 4.48
CA GLN A 79 -18.02 12.72 5.77
C GLN A 79 -17.14 11.91 6.71
N PRO A 80 -16.07 12.48 7.28
CA PRO A 80 -15.32 11.85 8.35
C PRO A 80 -16.18 11.68 9.60
N ASP A 81 -15.77 10.76 10.49
CA ASP A 81 -16.40 10.65 11.80
C ASP A 81 -16.17 11.95 12.60
N PRO A 82 -17.22 12.70 12.94
CA PRO A 82 -17.07 14.02 13.58
C PRO A 82 -16.53 13.94 15.01
N VAL A 83 -16.60 12.76 15.65
CA VAL A 83 -16.01 12.55 16.98
C VAL A 83 -14.50 12.31 16.86
N ALA A 84 -14.09 11.50 15.89
CA ALA A 84 -12.69 11.21 15.65
C ALA A 84 -11.94 12.39 14.98
N PHE A 85 -12.65 13.15 14.12
CA PHE A 85 -12.09 14.24 13.30
C PHE A 85 -12.92 15.52 13.41
N PRO A 86 -13.02 16.15 14.60
CA PRO A 86 -13.92 17.27 14.83
C PRO A 86 -13.60 18.52 13.98
N ALA A 87 -12.36 18.69 13.56
CA ALA A 87 -11.94 19.79 12.66
C ALA A 87 -11.95 19.38 11.18
N GLY A 88 -12.43 18.17 10.85
CA GLY A 88 -12.47 17.62 9.51
C GLY A 88 -11.13 17.11 8.99
N MET A 89 -11.15 16.47 7.82
CA MET A 89 -9.99 15.78 7.27
C MET A 89 -8.93 16.75 6.73
N LYS A 90 -9.37 17.91 6.23
CA LYS A 90 -8.42 18.95 5.78
C LYS A 90 -7.47 19.40 6.90
N ALA A 91 -7.96 19.55 8.12
CA ALA A 91 -7.13 19.94 9.25
C ALA A 91 -6.07 18.87 9.58
N VAL A 92 -6.39 17.59 9.40
CA VAL A 92 -5.43 16.49 9.55
C VAL A 92 -4.36 16.59 8.46
N ALA A 93 -4.76 16.75 7.20
CA ALA A 93 -3.83 16.90 6.09
C ALA A 93 -2.91 18.11 6.27
N ASP A 94 -3.45 19.27 6.67
CA ASP A 94 -2.67 20.49 6.92
C ASP A 94 -1.63 20.28 8.03
N TYR A 95 -2.00 19.54 9.11
CA TYR A 95 -1.03 19.20 10.16
C TYR A 95 0.10 18.30 9.66
N VAL A 96 -0.25 17.23 8.93
CA VAL A 96 0.72 16.31 8.32
C VAL A 96 1.67 17.06 7.40
N HIS A 97 1.14 17.93 6.54
CA HIS A 97 1.94 18.79 5.65
C HIS A 97 2.84 19.76 6.42
N SER A 98 2.38 20.30 7.55
CA SER A 98 3.21 21.18 8.41
C SER A 98 4.46 20.51 8.95
N LYS A 99 4.47 19.17 8.98
CA LYS A 99 5.63 18.33 9.36
C LYS A 99 6.52 17.97 8.14
N GLY A 100 6.20 18.46 6.95
CA GLY A 100 6.89 18.08 5.72
C GLY A 100 6.53 16.70 5.19
N LEU A 101 5.49 16.06 5.75
CA LEU A 101 4.98 14.75 5.35
C LEU A 101 3.88 14.89 4.28
N LEU A 102 3.46 13.78 3.70
CA LEU A 102 2.40 13.66 2.72
C LEU A 102 1.23 12.88 3.34
N PHE A 103 -0.01 13.33 3.09
CA PHE A 103 -1.20 12.72 3.69
C PHE A 103 -1.86 11.73 2.75
N GLY A 104 -2.04 10.49 3.22
CA GLY A 104 -2.76 9.44 2.54
C GLY A 104 -4.13 9.14 3.16
N ILE A 105 -5.06 8.64 2.34
CA ILE A 105 -6.40 8.24 2.78
C ILE A 105 -6.79 6.92 2.11
N TYR A 106 -7.84 6.28 2.62
CA TYR A 106 -8.35 4.99 2.17
C TYR A 106 -9.79 5.11 1.64
N THR A 107 -10.11 4.31 0.64
CA THR A 107 -11.47 4.05 0.19
C THR A 107 -11.60 2.61 -0.35
N ASP A 108 -12.75 2.26 -0.91
CA ASP A 108 -13.03 0.99 -1.56
C ASP A 108 -13.75 1.24 -2.89
N ARG A 109 -13.44 0.48 -3.94
CA ARG A 109 -14.11 0.57 -5.25
C ARG A 109 -15.54 0.00 -5.26
N GLY A 110 -15.97 -0.63 -4.16
CA GLY A 110 -17.33 -1.07 -3.90
C GLY A 110 -18.19 0.00 -3.24
N GLU A 111 -19.45 -0.34 -2.94
CA GLU A 111 -20.38 0.55 -2.23
C GLU A 111 -19.99 0.75 -0.76
N GLN A 112 -19.27 -0.22 -0.18
CA GLN A 112 -18.82 -0.20 1.19
C GLN A 112 -17.37 -0.69 1.31
N THR A 113 -16.66 -0.16 2.30
CA THR A 113 -15.33 -0.62 2.68
C THR A 113 -15.37 -1.99 3.36
N CYS A 114 -14.21 -2.57 3.65
CA CYS A 114 -14.07 -3.87 4.32
C CYS A 114 -14.77 -3.92 5.69
N VAL A 115 -14.89 -2.80 6.38
CA VAL A 115 -15.60 -2.68 7.67
C VAL A 115 -16.98 -2.03 7.55
N GLY A 116 -17.53 -1.92 6.33
CA GLY A 116 -18.88 -1.42 6.11
C GLY A 116 -19.03 0.11 6.18
N ARG A 117 -17.94 0.86 5.97
CA ARG A 117 -17.98 2.31 5.78
C ARG A 117 -18.36 2.64 4.33
N PRO A 118 -18.77 3.88 4.00
CA PRO A 118 -19.06 4.25 2.62
C PRO A 118 -17.85 4.04 1.70
N GLY A 119 -18.01 3.24 0.65
CA GLY A 119 -17.05 3.11 -0.45
C GLY A 119 -17.31 4.13 -1.56
N SER A 120 -16.48 4.14 -2.60
CA SER A 120 -16.51 5.15 -3.68
C SER A 120 -17.32 4.75 -4.92
N ALA A 121 -17.90 3.54 -4.98
CA ALA A 121 -18.67 3.11 -6.13
C ALA A 121 -19.81 4.10 -6.47
N GLY A 122 -19.76 4.70 -7.66
CA GLY A 122 -20.70 5.71 -8.14
C GLY A 122 -20.45 7.13 -7.59
N PHE A 123 -19.40 7.32 -6.78
CA PHE A 123 -19.02 8.61 -6.18
C PHE A 123 -17.58 8.99 -6.52
N GLU A 124 -16.90 8.29 -7.43
CA GLU A 124 -15.47 8.44 -7.71
C GLU A 124 -15.08 9.89 -8.01
N THR A 125 -15.89 10.58 -8.83
CA THR A 125 -15.62 11.99 -9.20
C THR A 125 -15.72 12.93 -8.00
N ILE A 126 -16.76 12.80 -7.18
CA ILE A 126 -16.97 13.69 -6.03
C ILE A 126 -15.98 13.39 -4.91
N ASP A 127 -15.63 12.12 -4.74
CA ASP A 127 -14.64 11.69 -3.75
C ASP A 127 -13.24 12.18 -4.14
N ALA A 128 -12.81 11.98 -5.38
CA ALA A 128 -11.53 12.49 -5.88
C ALA A 128 -11.40 14.00 -5.72
N GLN A 129 -12.47 14.77 -6.06
CA GLN A 129 -12.49 16.23 -5.85
C GLN A 129 -12.42 16.59 -4.36
N THR A 130 -13.07 15.83 -3.51
CA THR A 130 -13.07 16.02 -2.06
C THR A 130 -11.69 15.74 -1.48
N TYR A 131 -11.07 14.63 -1.87
CA TYR A 131 -9.70 14.26 -1.45
C TYR A 131 -8.68 15.30 -1.90
N ALA A 132 -8.77 15.77 -3.15
CA ALA A 132 -7.90 16.85 -3.65
C ALA A 132 -8.06 18.16 -2.87
N LYS A 133 -9.31 18.55 -2.52
CA LYS A 133 -9.60 19.74 -1.70
C LYS A 133 -9.05 19.59 -0.27
N TRP A 134 -9.04 18.39 0.29
CA TRP A 134 -8.45 18.13 1.60
C TRP A 134 -6.91 18.11 1.57
N GLY A 135 -6.31 17.99 0.38
CA GLY A 135 -4.87 17.94 0.24
C GLY A 135 -4.30 16.51 0.32
N VAL A 136 -5.09 15.51 -0.05
CA VAL A 136 -4.63 14.11 -0.10
C VAL A 136 -3.54 13.94 -1.17
N ASP A 137 -2.47 13.19 -0.83
CA ASP A 137 -1.32 12.89 -1.68
C ASP A 137 -1.20 11.41 -2.03
N TYR A 138 -1.91 10.54 -1.33
CA TYR A 138 -1.91 9.09 -1.52
C TYR A 138 -3.32 8.55 -1.28
N LEU A 139 -3.82 7.74 -2.19
CA LEU A 139 -5.10 7.05 -2.06
C LEU A 139 -4.89 5.54 -2.17
N LYS A 140 -5.25 4.79 -1.12
CA LYS A 140 -5.43 3.34 -1.16
C LYS A 140 -6.88 3.04 -1.46
N GLU A 141 -7.16 2.34 -2.55
CA GLU A 141 -8.51 1.90 -2.92
C GLU A 141 -8.62 0.39 -2.86
N ASP A 142 -9.48 -0.09 -1.98
CA ASP A 142 -9.68 -1.52 -1.69
C ASP A 142 -10.76 -2.17 -2.58
N SER A 143 -11.04 -3.44 -2.34
CA SER A 143 -11.91 -4.27 -3.20
C SER A 143 -12.90 -5.13 -2.42
N CYS A 144 -13.22 -4.81 -1.16
CA CYS A 144 -13.96 -5.72 -0.28
C CYS A 144 -15.39 -5.98 -0.75
N ASN A 145 -16.15 -4.96 -1.00
CA ASN A 145 -17.57 -5.10 -1.41
C ASN A 145 -17.76 -4.79 -2.90
N ALA A 146 -16.86 -5.33 -3.73
CA ALA A 146 -16.83 -5.09 -5.15
C ALA A 146 -16.77 -6.40 -5.96
N THR A 147 -16.98 -6.29 -7.25
CA THR A 147 -16.96 -7.47 -8.14
C THR A 147 -15.58 -8.10 -8.27
N GLY A 148 -15.51 -9.43 -8.29
CA GLY A 148 -14.30 -10.20 -8.61
C GLY A 148 -14.04 -10.38 -10.12
N ASN A 149 -14.88 -9.82 -11.00
CA ASN A 149 -14.66 -9.88 -12.44
C ASN A 149 -13.53 -8.93 -12.86
N HIS A 150 -12.49 -9.44 -13.50
CA HIS A 150 -11.28 -8.68 -13.87
C HIS A 150 -11.61 -7.43 -14.71
N THR A 151 -12.43 -7.57 -15.76
CA THR A 151 -12.79 -6.46 -16.65
C THR A 151 -13.51 -5.35 -15.88
N GLN A 152 -14.45 -5.73 -15.00
CA GLN A 152 -15.16 -4.76 -14.17
C GLN A 152 -14.25 -4.12 -13.12
N ALA A 153 -13.36 -4.91 -12.50
CA ALA A 153 -12.38 -4.38 -11.55
C ALA A 153 -11.45 -3.33 -12.19
N PHE A 154 -10.93 -3.62 -13.39
CA PHE A 154 -10.12 -2.66 -14.13
C PHE A 154 -10.90 -1.40 -14.51
N ALA A 155 -12.16 -1.54 -14.89
CA ALA A 155 -13.03 -0.40 -15.21
C ALA A 155 -13.29 0.45 -13.95
N GLN A 156 -13.57 -0.14 -12.79
CA GLN A 156 -13.82 0.58 -11.53
C GLN A 156 -12.58 1.34 -11.05
N TYR A 157 -11.42 0.70 -11.01
CA TYR A 157 -10.15 1.41 -10.72
C TYR A 157 -9.85 2.50 -11.77
N GLY A 158 -10.20 2.26 -13.04
CA GLY A 158 -10.09 3.24 -14.10
C GLY A 158 -10.94 4.49 -13.86
N LEU A 159 -12.16 4.34 -13.31
CA LEU A 159 -13.03 5.47 -12.95
C LEU A 159 -12.37 6.35 -11.88
N MET A 160 -11.86 5.76 -10.80
CA MET A 160 -11.17 6.51 -9.75
C MET A 160 -9.88 7.16 -10.27
N ARG A 161 -9.06 6.42 -11.04
CA ARG A 161 -7.85 6.98 -11.69
C ARG A 161 -8.19 8.24 -12.50
N ASP A 162 -9.21 8.17 -13.35
CA ASP A 162 -9.59 9.28 -14.23
C ASP A 162 -10.15 10.45 -13.42
N ALA A 163 -10.91 10.17 -12.36
CA ALA A 163 -11.41 11.17 -11.44
C ALA A 163 -10.28 11.88 -10.69
N LEU A 164 -9.29 11.14 -10.19
CA LEU A 164 -8.10 11.70 -9.53
C LEU A 164 -7.31 12.59 -10.48
N ASN A 165 -7.05 12.11 -11.72
CA ASN A 165 -6.33 12.88 -12.74
C ASN A 165 -7.07 14.17 -13.10
N ALA A 166 -8.40 14.14 -13.17
CA ALA A 166 -9.21 15.32 -13.48
C ALA A 166 -9.15 16.41 -12.40
N THR A 167 -8.70 16.11 -11.18
CA THR A 167 -8.49 17.10 -10.12
C THR A 167 -7.27 18.00 -10.38
N GLY A 168 -6.32 17.55 -11.18
CA GLY A 168 -5.02 18.22 -11.41
C GLY A 168 -4.03 18.07 -10.25
N ARG A 169 -4.41 17.41 -9.14
CA ARG A 169 -3.49 17.11 -8.04
C ARG A 169 -2.76 15.78 -8.30
N ALA A 170 -1.44 15.77 -8.13
CA ALA A 170 -0.66 14.54 -8.18
C ALA A 170 -0.94 13.71 -6.91
N ILE A 171 -1.68 12.60 -7.07
CA ILE A 171 -2.03 11.68 -5.99
C ILE A 171 -1.47 10.32 -6.34
N TYR A 172 -0.65 9.74 -5.44
CA TYR A 172 -0.19 8.36 -5.57
C TYR A 172 -1.39 7.43 -5.39
N PHE A 173 -1.69 6.61 -6.38
CA PHE A 173 -2.86 5.74 -6.38
C PHE A 173 -2.46 4.29 -6.25
N ASP A 174 -2.89 3.66 -5.15
CA ASP A 174 -2.59 2.28 -4.78
C ASP A 174 -3.84 1.40 -4.85
N LEU A 175 -3.77 0.37 -5.69
CA LEU A 175 -4.86 -0.56 -5.95
C LEU A 175 -4.76 -1.77 -5.01
N CYS A 176 -5.68 -1.90 -4.07
CA CYS A 176 -5.70 -3.01 -3.12
C CYS A 176 -6.64 -4.14 -3.61
N GLY A 177 -6.22 -4.82 -4.69
CA GLY A 177 -7.04 -5.84 -5.37
C GLY A 177 -6.67 -7.30 -5.03
N TRP A 178 -5.67 -7.53 -4.16
CA TRP A 178 -5.22 -8.81 -3.61
C TRP A 178 -4.89 -9.90 -4.65
N SER A 179 -4.51 -9.53 -5.85
CA SER A 179 -4.27 -10.52 -6.90
C SER A 179 -3.17 -10.12 -7.88
N SER A 180 -2.33 -11.09 -8.23
CA SER A 180 -1.25 -10.93 -9.19
C SER A 180 -1.70 -10.59 -10.62
N TRP A 181 -2.96 -10.85 -10.97
CA TRP A 181 -3.48 -10.53 -12.32
C TRP A 181 -3.66 -9.01 -12.57
N TYR A 182 -3.50 -8.18 -11.55
CA TYR A 182 -3.41 -6.73 -11.75
C TYR A 182 -2.08 -6.30 -12.38
N ALA A 183 -0.98 -7.01 -12.13
CA ALA A 183 0.35 -6.58 -12.54
C ALA A 183 0.49 -6.22 -14.03
N PRO A 184 -0.06 -7.00 -15.00
CA PRO A 184 0.06 -6.66 -16.43
C PRO A 184 -0.59 -5.35 -16.84
N VAL A 185 -1.56 -4.85 -16.05
CA VAL A 185 -2.30 -3.60 -16.33
C VAL A 185 -2.04 -2.52 -15.28
N GLY A 186 -1.37 -2.86 -14.20
CA GLY A 186 -1.22 -2.03 -13.00
C GLY A 186 -0.76 -0.61 -13.31
N LYS A 187 0.31 -0.45 -14.10
CA LYS A 187 0.84 0.86 -14.51
C LYS A 187 -0.15 1.72 -15.29
N THR A 188 -1.16 1.14 -15.90
CA THR A 188 -2.20 1.91 -16.58
C THR A 188 -3.31 2.36 -15.64
N LEU A 189 -3.40 1.75 -14.47
CA LEU A 189 -4.47 2.00 -13.50
C LEU A 189 -3.99 2.81 -12.29
N GLY A 190 -2.81 2.53 -11.75
CA GLY A 190 -2.30 3.16 -10.55
C GLY A 190 -0.78 3.21 -10.47
N ASN A 191 -0.28 3.67 -9.34
CA ASN A 191 1.16 3.73 -9.02
C ASN A 191 1.62 2.50 -8.22
N ALA A 192 0.70 1.74 -7.64
CA ALA A 192 0.96 0.44 -7.03
C ALA A 192 -0.25 -0.47 -7.16
N TRP A 193 -0.04 -1.78 -7.02
CA TRP A 193 -1.11 -2.79 -7.06
C TRP A 193 -0.76 -3.98 -6.18
N ARG A 194 -1.66 -4.29 -5.24
CA ARG A 194 -1.55 -5.45 -4.35
C ARG A 194 -1.60 -6.75 -5.14
N VAL A 195 -0.55 -7.55 -4.99
CA VAL A 195 -0.39 -8.83 -5.69
C VAL A 195 -0.85 -10.04 -4.87
N GLY A 196 -1.09 -9.87 -3.58
CA GLY A 196 -1.50 -10.93 -2.66
C GLY A 196 -2.37 -10.42 -1.51
N TYR A 197 -2.81 -11.36 -0.66
CA TYR A 197 -3.63 -11.06 0.52
C TYR A 197 -2.84 -10.29 1.59
N ASP A 198 -3.56 -9.79 2.61
CA ASP A 198 -2.96 -9.08 3.73
C ASP A 198 -1.93 -9.95 4.46
N VAL A 199 -0.78 -9.37 4.71
CA VAL A 199 0.30 -9.98 5.47
C VAL A 199 -0.02 -9.86 6.96
N ASN A 200 -0.49 -10.95 7.56
CA ASN A 200 -0.88 -11.00 8.95
C ASN A 200 -0.13 -12.07 9.76
N ASN A 201 0.89 -12.68 9.17
CA ASN A 201 1.76 -13.67 9.81
C ASN A 201 3.02 -13.92 8.96
N TRP A 202 3.95 -14.72 9.50
CA TRP A 202 5.21 -15.06 8.84
C TRP A 202 5.02 -15.79 7.49
N GLY A 203 4.02 -16.65 7.38
CA GLY A 203 3.69 -17.33 6.11
C GLY A 203 3.24 -16.35 5.04
N GLY A 204 2.44 -15.34 5.42
CA GLY A 204 1.99 -14.28 4.53
C GLY A 204 3.14 -13.45 3.94
N VAL A 205 4.20 -13.20 4.71
CA VAL A 205 5.42 -12.52 4.24
C VAL A 205 6.00 -13.25 3.02
N PHE A 206 6.21 -14.56 3.12
CA PHE A 206 6.75 -15.34 2.00
C PHE A 206 5.75 -15.52 0.86
N ASN A 207 4.47 -15.73 1.16
CA ASN A 207 3.46 -15.88 0.13
C ASN A 207 3.42 -14.64 -0.79
N ASN A 208 3.42 -13.43 -0.23
CA ASN A 208 3.41 -12.21 -1.02
C ASN A 208 4.74 -11.95 -1.72
N ALA A 209 5.87 -12.18 -1.05
CA ALA A 209 7.19 -12.06 -1.68
C ALA A 209 7.34 -13.01 -2.89
N LEU A 210 6.83 -14.24 -2.79
CA LEU A 210 6.87 -15.22 -3.88
C LEU A 210 5.89 -14.91 -5.02
N GLN A 211 4.84 -14.09 -4.80
CA GLN A 211 4.01 -13.61 -5.90
C GLN A 211 4.79 -12.70 -6.85
N VAL A 212 5.76 -11.95 -6.33
CA VAL A 212 6.65 -11.09 -7.12
C VAL A 212 7.84 -11.91 -7.60
N ASP A 213 7.57 -12.99 -8.28
CA ASP A 213 8.60 -13.74 -8.95
C ASP A 213 9.04 -13.05 -10.26
N LYS A 214 9.91 -13.71 -11.03
CA LYS A 214 10.39 -13.21 -12.32
C LYS A 214 9.29 -12.78 -13.31
N HIS A 215 8.05 -13.26 -13.15
CA HIS A 215 6.95 -12.90 -14.06
C HIS A 215 6.35 -11.55 -13.69
N LEU A 216 6.20 -11.23 -12.42
CA LEU A 216 5.62 -9.96 -11.98
C LEU A 216 6.65 -8.82 -11.94
N ALA A 217 7.92 -9.12 -11.70
CA ALA A 217 8.99 -8.13 -11.71
C ALA A 217 9.05 -7.33 -13.03
N ALA A 218 8.73 -7.96 -14.16
CA ALA A 218 8.72 -7.32 -15.47
C ALA A 218 7.68 -6.20 -15.63
N PHE A 219 6.68 -6.14 -14.78
CA PHE A 219 5.61 -5.13 -14.84
C PHE A 219 5.88 -3.93 -13.94
N ALA A 220 6.74 -4.06 -12.94
CA ALA A 220 7.11 -2.99 -12.04
C ALA A 220 8.24 -2.09 -12.60
N GLY A 221 8.41 -0.93 -11.99
CA GLY A 221 9.44 0.04 -12.32
C GLY A 221 8.93 1.47 -12.17
N PRO A 222 9.72 2.49 -12.49
CA PRO A 222 9.35 3.88 -12.30
C PRO A 222 7.93 4.21 -12.78
N GLY A 223 7.14 4.79 -11.89
CA GLY A 223 5.73 5.12 -12.09
C GLY A 223 4.73 4.07 -11.62
N GLY A 224 5.17 2.81 -11.37
CA GLY A 224 4.25 1.77 -10.89
C GLY A 224 4.93 0.52 -10.36
N TRP A 225 4.45 0.00 -9.21
CA TRP A 225 5.14 -0.99 -8.40
C TRP A 225 4.21 -2.14 -7.97
N ASN A 226 4.75 -3.35 -7.91
CA ASN A 226 4.09 -4.45 -7.23
C ASN A 226 4.02 -4.14 -5.73
N ASP A 227 2.83 -4.15 -5.15
CA ASP A 227 2.63 -3.99 -3.72
C ASP A 227 2.46 -5.36 -3.07
N ILE A 228 3.32 -5.67 -2.11
CA ILE A 228 3.31 -6.92 -1.34
C ILE A 228 2.88 -6.70 0.12
N ASP A 229 2.19 -5.58 0.36
CA ASP A 229 1.62 -5.17 1.63
C ASP A 229 2.59 -4.44 2.60
N ALA A 230 2.05 -4.01 3.72
CA ALA A 230 2.78 -3.26 4.73
C ALA A 230 3.84 -4.09 5.48
N LEU A 231 4.83 -3.40 6.02
CA LEU A 231 5.80 -3.95 6.95
C LEU A 231 5.17 -4.09 8.32
N ILE A 232 4.78 -5.31 8.72
CA ILE A 232 4.13 -5.56 10.02
C ILE A 232 5.09 -5.21 11.17
N GLY A 233 6.38 -5.53 11.04
CA GLY A 233 7.36 -5.33 12.09
C GLY A 233 7.20 -6.30 13.28
N SER A 234 8.00 -6.08 14.31
CA SER A 234 7.91 -6.79 15.58
C SER A 234 7.24 -5.96 16.69
N SER A 235 6.89 -4.70 16.40
CA SER A 235 6.35 -3.71 17.34
C SER A 235 4.91 -3.33 16.98
N THR A 236 4.00 -4.30 16.85
CA THR A 236 2.59 -3.98 16.59
C THR A 236 1.80 -3.84 17.90
N SER A 237 0.73 -3.04 17.88
CA SER A 237 -0.26 -2.97 18.96
C SER A 237 -1.32 -4.06 18.84
N THR A 238 -1.41 -4.75 17.70
CA THR A 238 -2.33 -5.87 17.44
C THR A 238 -1.69 -7.20 17.82
N ALA A 239 -2.49 -8.28 17.83
CA ALA A 239 -2.00 -9.64 18.08
C ALA A 239 -1.08 -10.17 16.95
N VAL A 240 -1.03 -9.48 15.83
CA VAL A 240 -0.22 -9.85 14.66
C VAL A 240 1.14 -9.16 14.76
N HIS A 241 2.18 -9.94 14.95
CA HIS A 241 3.56 -9.45 14.98
C HIS A 241 4.53 -10.54 14.51
N LEU A 242 5.68 -10.11 14.02
CA LEU A 242 6.80 -10.97 13.69
C LEU A 242 7.79 -11.01 14.86
N THR A 243 8.63 -12.02 14.93
CA THR A 243 9.84 -11.93 15.77
C THR A 243 10.77 -10.85 15.19
N PRO A 244 11.68 -10.28 15.98
CA PRO A 244 12.65 -9.29 15.47
C PRO A 244 13.41 -9.76 14.22
N THR A 245 13.88 -11.02 14.21
CA THR A 245 14.56 -11.59 13.03
C THR A 245 13.64 -11.70 11.81
N GLN A 246 12.37 -12.10 12.01
CA GLN A 246 11.39 -12.16 10.93
C GLN A 246 11.06 -10.78 10.38
N SER A 247 10.93 -9.76 11.26
CA SER A 247 10.74 -8.35 10.87
C SER A 247 11.89 -7.86 9.99
N ARG A 248 13.12 -8.11 10.38
CA ARG A 248 14.31 -7.77 9.56
C ARG A 248 14.32 -8.50 8.22
N THR A 249 13.92 -9.77 8.19
CA THR A 249 13.82 -10.53 6.94
C THR A 249 12.72 -9.97 6.05
N GLN A 250 11.55 -9.63 6.60
CA GLN A 250 10.48 -8.96 5.83
C GLN A 250 11.02 -7.68 5.20
N PHE A 251 11.64 -6.80 5.98
CA PHE A 251 12.20 -5.55 5.47
C PHE A 251 13.23 -5.78 4.34
N THR A 252 14.11 -6.76 4.53
CA THR A 252 15.11 -7.13 3.51
C THR A 252 14.45 -7.58 2.21
N LEU A 253 13.44 -8.44 2.28
CA LEU A 253 12.70 -8.91 1.10
C LEU A 253 11.97 -7.76 0.40
N TRP A 254 11.30 -6.86 1.14
CA TRP A 254 10.64 -5.68 0.58
C TRP A 254 11.64 -4.77 -0.13
N CYS A 255 12.82 -4.58 0.44
CA CYS A 255 13.88 -3.79 -0.20
C CYS A 255 14.37 -4.42 -1.50
N LEU A 256 14.68 -5.71 -1.50
CA LEU A 256 15.15 -6.44 -2.69
C LEU A 256 14.10 -6.49 -3.80
N LEU A 257 12.83 -6.58 -3.44
CA LEU A 257 11.71 -6.65 -4.39
C LEU A 257 11.23 -5.26 -4.83
N SER A 258 11.92 -4.17 -4.49
CA SER A 258 11.51 -2.79 -4.77
C SER A 258 10.02 -2.57 -4.47
N ALA A 259 9.54 -3.12 -3.35
CA ALA A 259 8.17 -2.96 -2.89
C ALA A 259 8.01 -1.68 -2.08
N GLN A 260 6.78 -1.23 -1.88
CA GLN A 260 6.49 -0.11 -1.00
C GLN A 260 7.00 -0.39 0.43
N LEU A 261 7.73 0.55 1.02
CA LEU A 261 8.17 0.48 2.42
C LEU A 261 7.17 1.24 3.29
N ILE A 262 5.98 0.68 3.44
CA ILE A 262 4.92 1.23 4.28
C ILE A 262 4.93 0.51 5.63
N ILE A 263 5.32 1.23 6.69
CA ILE A 263 5.36 0.70 8.05
C ILE A 263 3.92 0.53 8.54
N GLY A 264 3.52 -0.69 8.92
CA GLY A 264 2.24 -0.99 9.57
C GLY A 264 2.37 -1.20 11.07
N GLY A 265 3.60 -1.40 11.57
CA GLY A 265 3.86 -1.63 12.98
C GLY A 265 3.72 -0.38 13.87
N ASN A 266 3.71 -0.59 15.21
CA ASN A 266 3.51 0.47 16.19
C ASN A 266 4.67 1.47 16.20
N ILE A 267 4.49 2.57 15.47
CA ILE A 267 5.49 3.63 15.35
C ILE A 267 5.64 4.45 16.65
N LEU A 268 4.61 4.52 17.47
CA LEU A 268 4.64 5.27 18.74
C LEU A 268 5.51 4.57 19.81
N ASN A 269 5.65 3.24 19.69
CA ASN A 269 6.45 2.42 20.61
C ASN A 269 7.36 1.45 19.83
N MET A 270 7.92 1.93 18.71
CA MET A 270 8.83 1.13 17.91
C MET A 270 10.05 0.68 18.73
N THR A 271 10.40 -0.61 18.66
CA THR A 271 11.60 -1.11 19.33
C THR A 271 12.86 -0.56 18.69
N ALA A 272 13.96 -0.51 19.44
CA ALA A 272 15.26 -0.11 18.89
C ALA A 272 15.69 -1.03 17.74
N PHE A 273 15.33 -2.32 17.80
CA PHE A 273 15.64 -3.29 16.76
C PHE A 273 14.87 -3.01 15.46
N ASP A 274 13.56 -2.71 15.55
CA ASP A 274 12.77 -2.37 14.38
C ASP A 274 13.21 -1.03 13.80
N LEU A 275 13.51 -0.04 14.65
CA LEU A 275 14.03 1.25 14.19
C LEU A 275 15.35 1.08 13.42
N GLU A 276 16.33 0.35 14.00
CA GLU A 276 17.59 0.02 13.33
C GLU A 276 17.35 -0.67 11.97
N THR A 277 16.36 -1.56 11.93
CA THR A 277 16.01 -2.30 10.72
C THR A 277 15.47 -1.37 9.63
N VAL A 278 14.43 -0.59 9.93
CA VAL A 278 13.77 0.27 8.90
C VAL A 278 14.58 1.52 8.55
N THR A 279 15.61 1.85 9.31
CA THR A 279 16.53 2.97 9.03
C THR A 279 17.83 2.54 8.35
N ASN A 280 17.95 1.29 7.93
CA ASN A 280 19.13 0.80 7.22
C ASN A 280 19.25 1.46 5.84
N LYS A 281 20.17 2.43 5.73
CA LYS A 281 20.34 3.27 4.53
C LYS A 281 20.76 2.48 3.30
N GLU A 282 21.53 1.41 3.46
CA GLU A 282 22.00 0.59 2.34
C GLU A 282 20.82 -0.20 1.74
N MET A 283 19.99 -0.78 2.58
CA MET A 283 18.79 -1.49 2.14
C MET A 283 17.77 -0.55 1.51
N ILE A 284 17.57 0.64 2.10
CA ILE A 284 16.71 1.68 1.51
C ILE A 284 17.24 2.11 0.15
N ALA A 285 18.56 2.28 -0.01
CA ALA A 285 19.15 2.65 -1.29
C ALA A 285 18.91 1.59 -2.38
N ILE A 286 18.92 0.30 -2.04
CA ILE A 286 18.53 -0.78 -2.96
C ILE A 286 17.06 -0.64 -3.36
N ASN A 287 16.16 -0.45 -2.40
CA ASN A 287 14.73 -0.28 -2.66
C ASN A 287 14.43 0.94 -3.53
N GLN A 288 15.13 2.04 -3.29
CA GLN A 288 14.92 3.33 -3.94
C GLN A 288 15.79 3.54 -5.18
N ASP A 289 16.42 2.48 -5.69
CA ASP A 289 17.20 2.58 -6.94
C ASP A 289 16.29 2.93 -8.11
N ARG A 290 16.66 3.96 -8.85
CA ARG A 290 15.86 4.51 -9.95
C ARG A 290 15.81 3.61 -11.19
N SER A 291 16.66 2.59 -11.27
CA SER A 291 16.53 1.58 -12.32
C SER A 291 15.25 0.77 -12.18
N GLY A 292 14.71 0.68 -10.96
CA GLY A 292 13.46 0.00 -10.64
C GLY A 292 13.49 -1.51 -10.89
N LEU A 293 14.68 -2.11 -10.84
CA LEU A 293 14.85 -3.54 -11.02
C LEU A 293 14.47 -4.28 -9.73
N GLN A 294 13.49 -5.13 -9.83
CA GLN A 294 13.11 -6.03 -8.74
C GLN A 294 13.97 -7.30 -8.79
N ALA A 295 14.42 -7.76 -7.63
CA ALA A 295 15.07 -9.05 -7.50
C ALA A 295 14.17 -10.20 -7.91
N ASN A 296 14.75 -11.28 -8.37
CA ASN A 296 14.06 -12.52 -8.72
C ASN A 296 14.53 -13.64 -7.80
N LEU A 297 13.63 -14.58 -7.50
CA LEU A 297 14.00 -15.80 -6.80
C LEU A 297 14.86 -16.67 -7.72
N ALA A 298 16.16 -16.80 -7.41
CA ALA A 298 17.10 -17.57 -8.20
C ALA A 298 17.00 -19.07 -7.93
N MET A 299 16.80 -19.46 -6.68
CA MET A 299 16.74 -20.86 -6.25
C MET A 299 15.93 -21.02 -4.98
N MET A 300 15.06 -22.03 -4.98
CA MET A 300 14.42 -22.52 -3.77
C MET A 300 14.97 -23.92 -3.49
N ARG A 301 15.63 -24.13 -2.34
CA ARG A 301 16.01 -25.45 -1.86
C ARG A 301 15.01 -25.92 -0.83
N CYS A 302 14.25 -26.96 -1.16
CA CYS A 302 13.46 -27.70 -0.18
C CYS A 302 14.39 -28.74 0.46
N GLN A 303 14.79 -28.53 1.71
CA GLN A 303 15.36 -29.62 2.51
C GLN A 303 14.20 -30.42 3.08
N SER A 304 13.85 -31.50 2.41
CA SER A 304 12.99 -32.51 3.00
C SER A 304 13.88 -33.44 3.86
N PRO A 305 13.64 -33.58 5.17
CA PRO A 305 14.00 -34.82 5.82
C PRO A 305 13.18 -35.89 5.07
N ARG A 306 13.80 -36.93 4.60
CA ARG A 306 13.08 -38.09 4.02
C ARG A 306 12.12 -38.63 5.05
N ASP A 307 10.84 -38.28 4.93
CA ASP A 307 9.78 -38.94 5.67
C ASP A 307 9.59 -40.30 5.04
N PRO A 308 9.76 -41.38 5.82
CA PRO A 308 9.55 -42.74 5.33
C PRO A 308 8.09 -43.03 4.94
N ASN A 309 7.14 -42.12 5.25
CA ASN A 309 5.71 -42.28 5.03
C ASN A 309 5.10 -41.53 3.86
N ASN A 310 5.94 -40.92 3.02
CA ASN A 310 5.52 -40.32 1.72
C ASN A 310 4.49 -39.17 1.79
N GLU A 311 4.45 -38.41 2.87
CA GLU A 311 3.68 -37.17 2.93
C GLU A 311 4.44 -36.03 2.23
N VAL A 312 3.66 -35.16 1.56
CA VAL A 312 4.15 -34.01 0.76
C VAL A 312 5.22 -33.24 1.54
N PRO A 313 6.44 -33.02 0.98
CA PRO A 313 7.51 -32.38 1.72
C PRO A 313 7.10 -30.98 2.13
N SER A 314 7.06 -30.71 3.42
CA SER A 314 7.00 -29.35 3.93
C SER A 314 8.31 -28.66 3.58
N CYS A 315 8.32 -27.78 2.59
CA CYS A 315 9.46 -26.95 2.28
C CYS A 315 9.74 -26.06 3.49
N GLN A 316 10.77 -26.35 4.29
CA GLN A 316 11.37 -25.35 5.15
C GLN A 316 12.09 -24.35 4.26
N GLN A 317 11.56 -23.15 4.20
CA GLN A 317 11.90 -22.12 3.22
C GLN A 317 13.31 -21.59 3.46
N GLY A 318 14.24 -21.98 2.60
CA GLY A 318 15.50 -21.28 2.37
C GLY A 318 15.54 -20.87 0.90
N GLY A 319 15.24 -19.61 0.62
CA GLY A 319 15.32 -19.03 -0.72
C GLY A 319 16.46 -18.01 -0.79
N PHE A 320 17.08 -17.89 -1.97
CA PHE A 320 18.04 -16.82 -2.27
C PHE A 320 17.47 -15.96 -3.39
N PHE A 321 17.46 -14.64 -3.16
CA PHE A 321 17.15 -13.65 -4.19
C PHE A 321 18.46 -13.13 -4.81
N LEU A 322 18.45 -12.92 -6.11
CA LEU A 322 19.52 -12.24 -6.84
C LEU A 322 18.96 -10.95 -7.44
N LEU A 323 19.72 -9.87 -7.32
CA LEU A 323 19.48 -8.59 -7.99
C LEU A 323 19.89 -8.66 -9.45
#